data_398d8e88d74c86649da248ab98809fba
#
_entry.id   398d8e88d74c86649da248ab98809fba
#
_cell.length_a   1.000
_cell.length_b   1.000
_cell.length_c   1.000
_cell.angle_alpha   90.00
_cell.angle_beta   90.00
_cell.angle_gamma   90.00
#
_symmetry.space_group_name_H-M   'P 1'
#
loop_
_entity.id
_entity.type
_entity.pdbx_description
1 polymer ?
#
loop_
_entity_poly.entity_id
_entity_poly.type
_entity_poly.pdbx_seq_one_letter_code
_entity_poly.pdbx_strand_id
1 'polypeptide(L)'
;MYGGMDAQGGPMVKQMKELGIKAKYIAGDGVCSAEWPKLAGGAAEGQYCTQAGVPPEQMANAKDFVTRFTAKYGPIQVYAPYSYDAANTLIEAMKKANSTDPAKYLPALASISYDGITAKIEFDDHGDTKNGAITLYQVKDGKLSPMAMNVGGKTEKVEAAAAPAEPKKDEMKKDEMKKDEAKK
;
A
#
# COMPACT_ATOMS: atom_id res chain seq x y z
N MET A 1 12.03 -15.71 6.35
CA MET A 1 11.56 -14.33 6.18
C MET A 1 12.66 -13.52 5.54
N TYR A 2 12.32 -12.66 4.59
CA TYR A 2 13.26 -11.79 3.87
C TYR A 2 12.88 -10.33 4.06
N GLY A 3 13.86 -9.50 4.41
CA GLY A 3 13.73 -8.03 4.48
C GLY A 3 14.47 -7.40 3.32
N GLY A 4 13.77 -6.70 2.44
CA GLY A 4 14.32 -6.04 1.25
C GLY A 4 13.21 -5.52 0.36
N MET A 5 13.56 -5.23 -0.91
CA MET A 5 12.64 -4.67 -1.89
C MET A 5 12.27 -5.70 -2.96
N ASP A 6 11.24 -5.42 -3.72
CA ASP A 6 10.72 -6.26 -4.82
C ASP A 6 11.79 -6.57 -5.89
N ALA A 7 12.63 -5.59 -6.23
CA ALA A 7 13.71 -5.74 -7.21
C ALA A 7 14.72 -6.84 -6.83
N GLN A 8 14.92 -7.12 -5.55
CA GLN A 8 15.77 -8.20 -5.05
C GLN A 8 14.94 -9.45 -4.73
N GLY A 9 13.74 -9.26 -4.15
CA GLY A 9 12.85 -10.35 -3.77
C GLY A 9 12.36 -11.18 -4.95
N GLY A 10 12.12 -10.56 -6.11
CA GLY A 10 11.72 -11.25 -7.33
C GLY A 10 12.75 -12.26 -7.82
N PRO A 11 13.98 -11.83 -8.14
CA PRO A 11 15.07 -12.72 -8.54
C PRO A 11 15.39 -13.79 -7.49
N MET A 12 15.35 -13.42 -6.19
CA MET A 12 15.60 -14.37 -5.10
C MET A 12 14.62 -15.55 -5.11
N VAL A 13 13.32 -15.27 -5.20
CA VAL A 13 12.29 -16.32 -5.25
C VAL A 13 12.44 -17.19 -6.49
N LYS A 14 12.85 -16.59 -7.62
CA LYS A 14 13.12 -17.29 -8.86
C LYS A 14 14.28 -18.28 -8.69
N GLN A 15 15.39 -17.84 -8.10
CA GLN A 15 16.54 -18.69 -7.80
C GLN A 15 16.19 -19.80 -6.79
N MET A 16 15.38 -19.50 -5.77
CA MET A 16 14.89 -20.52 -4.84
C MET A 16 14.16 -21.64 -5.59
N LYS A 17 13.31 -21.31 -6.55
CA LYS A 17 12.61 -22.29 -7.38
C LYS A 17 13.57 -23.10 -8.25
N GLU A 18 14.53 -22.46 -8.91
CA GLU A 18 15.55 -23.10 -9.76
C GLU A 18 16.43 -24.06 -8.97
N LEU A 19 16.78 -23.72 -7.74
CA LEU A 19 17.55 -24.55 -6.81
C LEU A 19 16.71 -25.63 -6.10
N GLY A 20 15.41 -25.73 -6.42
CA GLY A 20 14.52 -26.73 -5.81
C GLY A 20 14.20 -26.49 -4.34
N ILE A 21 14.40 -25.29 -3.81
CA ILE A 21 14.09 -24.92 -2.43
C ILE A 21 12.57 -24.90 -2.23
N LYS A 22 12.06 -25.74 -1.32
CA LYS A 22 10.61 -25.88 -1.03
C LYS A 22 10.12 -25.00 0.12
N ALA A 23 11.01 -24.27 0.78
CA ALA A 23 10.64 -23.38 1.87
C ALA A 23 9.65 -22.29 1.39
N LYS A 24 8.68 -21.96 2.24
CA LYS A 24 7.81 -20.81 2.00
C LYS A 24 8.59 -19.53 2.18
N TYR A 25 8.42 -18.62 1.22
CA TYR A 25 8.96 -17.27 1.29
C TYR A 25 7.93 -16.32 1.89
N ILE A 26 8.37 -15.51 2.83
CA ILE A 26 7.58 -14.39 3.36
C ILE A 26 8.47 -13.16 3.47
N ALA A 27 7.94 -12.02 3.06
CA ALA A 27 8.65 -10.75 3.09
C ALA A 27 7.77 -9.63 3.68
N GLY A 28 8.41 -8.51 3.97
CA GLY A 28 7.75 -7.27 4.39
C GLY A 28 7.19 -6.49 3.20
N ASP A 29 6.75 -5.28 3.51
CA ASP A 29 6.08 -4.35 2.61
C ASP A 29 6.93 -3.90 1.41
N GLY A 30 8.24 -3.78 1.58
CA GLY A 30 9.14 -3.42 0.49
C GLY A 30 9.16 -4.41 -0.68
N VAL A 31 8.80 -5.68 -0.46
CA VAL A 31 8.62 -6.68 -1.52
C VAL A 31 7.18 -6.72 -1.99
N CYS A 32 6.22 -6.33 -1.16
CA CYS A 32 4.78 -6.53 -1.36
C CYS A 32 4.18 -5.52 -2.36
N SER A 33 4.77 -5.42 -3.53
CA SER A 33 4.31 -4.56 -4.63
C SER A 33 3.69 -5.37 -5.77
N ALA A 34 2.92 -4.71 -6.65
CA ALA A 34 2.38 -5.33 -7.87
C ALA A 34 3.48 -5.75 -8.88
N GLU A 35 4.70 -5.23 -8.72
CA GLU A 35 5.85 -5.58 -9.55
C GLU A 35 6.51 -6.88 -9.12
N TRP A 36 6.45 -7.23 -7.83
CA TRP A 36 7.09 -8.45 -7.32
C TRP A 36 6.68 -9.73 -8.05
N PRO A 37 5.37 -10.05 -8.23
CA PRO A 37 4.97 -11.23 -9.00
C PRO A 37 5.47 -11.19 -10.44
N LYS A 38 5.55 -10.03 -11.07
CA LYS A 38 6.07 -9.87 -12.44
C LYS A 38 7.57 -10.17 -12.51
N LEU A 39 8.36 -9.63 -11.57
CA LEU A 39 9.80 -9.84 -11.48
C LEU A 39 10.16 -11.31 -11.15
N ALA A 40 9.37 -11.95 -10.30
CA ALA A 40 9.54 -13.34 -9.92
C ALA A 40 9.00 -14.32 -10.98
N GLY A 41 8.13 -13.86 -11.89
CA GLY A 41 7.38 -14.76 -12.77
C GLY A 41 6.59 -15.80 -11.96
N GLY A 42 6.26 -16.93 -12.52
CA GLY A 42 5.51 -17.99 -11.81
C GLY A 42 6.21 -18.57 -10.55
N ALA A 43 7.39 -18.05 -10.16
CA ALA A 43 8.06 -18.47 -8.94
C ALA A 43 7.44 -17.84 -7.67
N ALA A 44 6.80 -16.70 -7.78
CA ALA A 44 6.13 -16.06 -6.64
C ALA A 44 4.81 -16.74 -6.25
N GLU A 45 4.24 -17.59 -7.11
CA GLU A 45 2.94 -18.21 -6.86
C GLU A 45 2.91 -18.96 -5.52
N GLY A 46 1.92 -18.67 -4.69
CA GLY A 46 1.76 -19.24 -3.36
C GLY A 46 2.73 -18.71 -2.29
N GLN A 47 3.56 -17.73 -2.61
CA GLN A 47 4.44 -17.03 -1.65
C GLN A 47 3.71 -15.88 -0.97
N TYR A 48 4.30 -15.33 0.10
CA TYR A 48 3.63 -14.40 1.00
C TYR A 48 4.41 -13.11 1.18
N CYS A 49 3.66 -12.03 1.46
CA CYS A 49 4.22 -10.77 1.95
C CYS A 49 3.22 -10.04 2.84
N THR A 50 3.69 -9.06 3.59
CA THR A 50 2.84 -8.23 4.47
C THR A 50 2.91 -6.77 4.06
N GLN A 51 1.80 -6.06 4.25
CA GLN A 51 1.76 -4.60 4.15
C GLN A 51 1.13 -4.01 5.42
N ALA A 52 1.60 -2.82 5.81
CA ALA A 52 0.92 -2.04 6.82
C ALA A 52 -0.46 -1.58 6.31
N GLY A 53 -1.42 -1.47 7.23
CA GLY A 53 -2.77 -1.01 6.94
C GLY A 53 -3.71 -2.08 6.42
N VAL A 54 -4.90 -1.62 6.07
CA VAL A 54 -5.96 -2.41 5.44
C VAL A 54 -5.79 -2.40 3.91
N PRO A 55 -6.35 -3.38 3.19
CA PRO A 55 -6.39 -3.32 1.73
C PRO A 55 -6.99 -1.99 1.23
N PRO A 56 -6.48 -1.41 0.13
CA PRO A 56 -6.94 -0.10 -0.36
C PRO A 56 -8.46 0.00 -0.53
N GLU A 57 -9.11 -1.09 -0.92
CA GLU A 57 -10.55 -1.17 -1.12
C GLU A 57 -11.35 -1.05 0.20
N GLN A 58 -10.70 -1.27 1.33
CA GLN A 58 -11.28 -1.18 2.68
C GLN A 58 -10.95 0.15 3.38
N MET A 59 -10.17 1.02 2.76
CA MET A 59 -9.88 2.36 3.28
C MET A 59 -11.10 3.26 3.13
N ALA A 60 -11.89 3.42 4.20
CA ALA A 60 -13.19 4.07 4.17
C ALA A 60 -13.17 5.50 3.59
N ASN A 61 -12.12 6.27 3.84
CA ASN A 61 -12.01 7.67 3.46
C ASN A 61 -11.10 7.91 2.23
N ALA A 62 -10.58 6.86 1.60
CA ALA A 62 -9.57 7.00 0.55
C ALA A 62 -10.15 7.23 -0.86
N LYS A 63 -11.44 7.05 -1.09
CA LYS A 63 -12.04 7.05 -2.43
C LYS A 63 -11.73 8.29 -3.25
N ASP A 64 -11.90 9.47 -2.66
CA ASP A 64 -11.62 10.75 -3.34
C ASP A 64 -10.12 10.90 -3.63
N PHE A 65 -9.26 10.57 -2.65
CA PHE A 65 -7.82 10.58 -2.84
C PHE A 65 -7.39 9.63 -3.96
N VAL A 66 -7.87 8.39 -3.97
CA VAL A 66 -7.56 7.38 -5.01
C VAL A 66 -7.94 7.91 -6.38
N THR A 67 -9.15 8.46 -6.52
CA THR A 67 -9.65 9.01 -7.79
C THR A 67 -8.75 10.14 -8.31
N ARG A 68 -8.47 11.14 -7.47
CA ARG A 68 -7.64 12.30 -7.85
C ARG A 68 -6.18 11.93 -8.09
N PHE A 69 -5.63 11.06 -7.25
CA PHE A 69 -4.26 10.61 -7.38
C PHE A 69 -4.06 9.83 -8.68
N THR A 70 -4.94 8.85 -8.94
CA THR A 70 -4.85 8.00 -10.14
C THR A 70 -5.02 8.80 -11.42
N ALA A 71 -5.93 9.77 -11.44
CA ALA A 71 -6.12 10.65 -12.59
C ALA A 71 -4.88 11.51 -12.93
N LYS A 72 -4.07 11.87 -11.94
CA LYS A 72 -2.91 12.75 -12.11
C LYS A 72 -1.58 12.01 -12.22
N TYR A 73 -1.42 10.93 -11.47
CA TYR A 73 -0.13 10.27 -11.27
C TYR A 73 -0.13 8.79 -11.69
N GLY A 74 -1.25 8.26 -12.15
CA GLY A 74 -1.40 6.84 -12.47
C GLY A 74 -1.72 5.99 -11.23
N PRO A 75 -1.69 4.66 -11.36
CA PRO A 75 -2.07 3.75 -10.29
C PRO A 75 -1.25 3.94 -9.01
N ILE A 76 -1.92 3.87 -7.87
CA ILE A 76 -1.27 3.87 -6.57
C ILE A 76 -0.44 2.60 -6.44
N GLN A 77 0.83 2.76 -6.03
CA GLN A 77 1.72 1.63 -5.80
C GLN A 77 1.50 1.05 -4.39
N VAL A 78 2.16 1.60 -3.37
CA VAL A 78 2.04 1.09 -1.99
C VAL A 78 1.83 2.24 -1.01
N TYR A 79 2.74 3.22 -1.01
CA TYR A 79 2.88 4.17 0.10
C TYR A 79 2.12 5.49 -0.05
N ALA A 80 1.56 5.80 -1.22
CA ALA A 80 0.97 7.12 -1.49
C ALA A 80 -0.12 7.54 -0.48
N PRO A 81 -1.08 6.68 -0.07
CA PRO A 81 -2.08 7.04 0.94
C PRO A 81 -1.45 7.32 2.31
N TYR A 82 -0.46 6.52 2.70
CA TYR A 82 0.24 6.66 3.99
C TYR A 82 1.10 7.90 4.04
N SER A 83 1.81 8.23 2.95
CA SER A 83 2.59 9.46 2.83
C SER A 83 1.70 10.70 2.88
N TYR A 84 0.51 10.62 2.28
CA TYR A 84 -0.49 11.69 2.36
C TYR A 84 -0.95 11.91 3.80
N ASP A 85 -1.31 10.86 4.51
CA ASP A 85 -1.73 10.95 5.91
C ASP A 85 -0.60 11.41 6.82
N ALA A 86 0.63 10.92 6.63
CA ALA A 86 1.78 11.36 7.39
C ALA A 86 2.03 12.87 7.26
N ALA A 87 1.97 13.40 6.02
CA ALA A 87 2.12 14.83 5.78
C ALA A 87 1.02 15.64 6.45
N ASN A 88 -0.23 15.23 6.31
CA ASN A 88 -1.36 15.94 6.92
C ASN A 88 -1.34 15.87 8.45
N THR A 89 -0.98 14.73 9.02
CA THR A 89 -0.82 14.58 10.49
C THR A 89 0.22 15.53 11.05
N LEU A 90 1.38 15.68 10.37
CA LEU A 90 2.39 16.66 10.75
C LEU A 90 1.89 18.09 10.63
N ILE A 91 1.21 18.44 9.55
CA ILE A 91 0.62 19.78 9.34
C ILE A 91 -0.38 20.10 10.45
N GLU A 92 -1.24 19.17 10.80
CA GLU A 92 -2.22 19.38 11.89
C GLU A 92 -1.54 19.52 13.26
N ALA A 93 -0.46 18.76 13.52
CA ALA A 93 0.33 18.95 14.74
C ALA A 93 1.00 20.34 14.79
N MET A 94 1.54 20.83 13.67
CA MET A 94 2.14 22.17 13.56
C MET A 94 1.08 23.27 13.77
N LYS A 95 -0.12 23.10 13.19
CA LYS A 95 -1.25 24.02 13.41
C LYS A 95 -1.66 24.05 14.88
N LYS A 96 -1.82 22.88 15.51
CA LYS A 96 -2.17 22.76 16.92
C LYS A 96 -1.13 23.40 17.84
N ALA A 97 0.15 23.28 17.50
CA ALA A 97 1.24 23.92 18.22
C ALA A 97 1.47 25.40 17.86
N ASN A 98 0.82 25.90 16.82
CA ASN A 98 1.06 27.21 16.21
C ASN A 98 2.58 27.43 15.92
N SER A 99 3.27 26.38 15.45
CA SER A 99 4.72 26.42 15.24
C SER A 99 5.17 25.31 14.29
N THR A 100 6.17 25.63 13.47
CA THR A 100 6.91 24.64 12.65
C THR A 100 8.19 24.14 13.32
N ASP A 101 8.49 24.64 14.53
CA ASP A 101 9.62 24.18 15.34
C ASP A 101 9.33 22.76 15.89
N PRO A 102 10.18 21.75 15.58
CA PRO A 102 10.00 20.39 16.04
C PRO A 102 9.85 20.25 17.56
N ALA A 103 10.60 21.03 18.33
CA ALA A 103 10.50 21.01 19.79
C ALA A 103 9.12 21.45 20.31
N LYS A 104 8.39 22.25 19.53
CA LYS A 104 7.06 22.75 19.88
C LYS A 104 5.93 21.87 19.35
N TYR A 105 6.04 21.36 18.12
CA TYR A 105 4.95 20.54 17.59
C TYR A 105 5.00 19.06 17.98
N LEU A 106 6.17 18.53 18.41
CA LEU A 106 6.31 17.13 18.80
C LEU A 106 5.35 16.70 19.93
N PRO A 107 5.17 17.47 21.01
CA PRO A 107 4.14 17.15 22.03
C PRO A 107 2.72 17.15 21.47
N ALA A 108 2.41 18.04 20.52
CA ALA A 108 1.12 18.09 19.86
C ALA A 108 0.91 16.90 18.91
N LEU A 109 1.97 16.43 18.24
CA LEU A 109 1.97 15.23 17.42
C LEU A 109 1.77 13.98 18.27
N ALA A 110 2.49 13.85 19.40
CA ALA A 110 2.35 12.71 20.30
C ALA A 110 0.92 12.54 20.85
N SER A 111 0.18 13.65 20.99
CA SER A 111 -1.21 13.65 21.47
C SER A 111 -2.25 13.88 20.39
N ILE A 112 -1.89 13.64 19.12
CA ILE A 112 -2.80 13.88 18.00
C ILE A 112 -3.88 12.80 17.91
N SER A 113 -5.05 13.22 17.44
CA SER A 113 -6.10 12.33 16.95
C SER A 113 -6.54 12.89 15.61
N TYR A 114 -6.16 12.21 14.53
CA TYR A 114 -6.39 12.67 13.17
C TYR A 114 -7.13 11.60 12.37
N ASP A 115 -8.23 11.98 11.74
CA ASP A 115 -9.01 11.11 10.86
C ASP A 115 -8.38 11.13 9.46
N GLY A 116 -7.44 10.20 9.24
CA GLY A 116 -6.76 10.03 7.97
C GLY A 116 -7.60 9.31 6.92
N ILE A 117 -7.06 9.23 5.71
CA ILE A 117 -7.68 8.44 4.62
C ILE A 117 -7.39 6.95 4.79
N THR A 118 -6.28 6.59 5.44
CA THR A 118 -5.89 5.19 5.68
C THR A 118 -6.51 4.63 6.94
N ALA A 119 -6.56 5.43 8.01
CA ALA A 119 -7.12 5.07 9.30
C ALA A 119 -7.22 6.30 10.21
N LYS A 120 -7.79 6.13 11.40
CA LYS A 120 -7.63 7.09 12.50
C LYS A 120 -6.21 6.97 13.04
N ILE A 121 -5.48 8.11 13.07
CA ILE A 121 -4.08 8.18 13.48
C ILE A 121 -4.00 8.72 14.89
N GLU A 122 -3.56 7.89 15.79
CA GLU A 122 -3.26 8.17 17.20
C GLU A 122 -2.01 7.39 17.58
N PHE A 123 -1.20 7.94 18.48
CA PHE A 123 0.02 7.30 18.95
C PHE A 123 -0.10 6.87 20.42
N ASP A 124 0.59 5.80 20.76
CA ASP A 124 0.80 5.38 22.16
C ASP A 124 2.03 6.07 22.78
N ASP A 125 2.39 5.66 23.99
CA ASP A 125 3.49 6.25 24.77
C ASP A 125 4.88 5.96 24.15
N HIS A 126 4.95 4.99 23.23
CA HIS A 126 6.17 4.61 22.51
C HIS A 126 6.25 5.27 21.13
N GLY A 127 5.19 5.96 20.69
CA GLY A 127 5.07 6.55 19.36
C GLY A 127 4.56 5.58 18.30
N ASP A 128 4.10 4.41 18.68
CA ASP A 128 3.48 3.46 17.79
C ASP A 128 2.01 3.83 17.51
N THR A 129 1.53 3.54 16.31
CA THR A 129 0.12 3.79 15.96
C THR A 129 -0.80 2.86 16.74
N LYS A 130 -1.78 3.45 17.45
CA LYS A 130 -2.84 2.67 18.11
C LYS A 130 -3.70 1.98 17.06
N ASN A 131 -4.01 0.70 17.31
CA ASN A 131 -4.83 -0.12 16.41
C ASN A 131 -4.30 -0.20 14.96
N GLY A 132 -2.96 -0.15 14.81
CA GLY A 132 -2.33 -0.36 13.50
C GLY A 132 -2.78 -1.69 12.88
N ALA A 133 -3.10 -1.67 11.59
CA ALA A 133 -3.43 -2.86 10.84
C ALA A 133 -2.21 -3.39 10.10
N ILE A 134 -2.13 -4.71 9.93
CA ILE A 134 -1.18 -5.40 9.06
C ILE A 134 -1.96 -6.41 8.23
N THR A 135 -1.83 -6.36 6.92
CA THR A 135 -2.46 -7.30 6.01
C THR A 135 -1.44 -8.28 5.46
N LEU A 136 -1.75 -9.57 5.54
CA LEU A 136 -1.00 -10.65 4.91
C LEU A 136 -1.57 -10.91 3.52
N TYR A 137 -0.68 -10.87 2.52
CA TYR A 137 -1.00 -11.20 1.14
C TYR A 137 -0.35 -12.51 0.71
N GLN A 138 -1.00 -13.20 -0.20
CA GLN A 138 -0.42 -14.31 -0.96
C GLN A 138 -0.47 -13.96 -2.45
N VAL A 139 0.55 -14.37 -3.19
CA VAL A 139 0.48 -14.32 -4.66
C VAL A 139 -0.42 -15.45 -5.15
N LYS A 140 -1.49 -15.09 -5.86
CA LYS A 140 -2.43 -15.98 -6.52
C LYS A 140 -2.67 -15.49 -7.94
N ASP A 141 -2.54 -16.38 -8.90
CA ASP A 141 -2.70 -16.05 -10.33
C ASP A 141 -1.86 -14.84 -10.75
N GLY A 142 -0.63 -14.76 -10.22
CA GLY A 142 0.31 -13.67 -10.50
C GLY A 142 -0.06 -12.32 -9.88
N LYS A 143 -1.02 -12.25 -8.96
CA LYS A 143 -1.46 -11.02 -8.28
C LYS A 143 -1.38 -11.17 -6.76
N LEU A 144 -1.21 -10.05 -6.07
CA LEU A 144 -1.34 -10.00 -4.61
C LEU A 144 -2.81 -10.13 -4.20
N SER A 145 -3.10 -11.14 -3.39
CA SER A 145 -4.43 -11.41 -2.86
C SER A 145 -4.39 -11.32 -1.33
N PRO A 146 -5.17 -10.43 -0.69
CA PRO A 146 -5.23 -10.36 0.76
C PRO A 146 -5.83 -11.66 1.31
N MET A 147 -5.24 -12.17 2.40
CA MET A 147 -5.66 -13.42 3.03
C MET A 147 -6.13 -13.24 4.46
N ALA A 148 -5.41 -12.43 5.20
CA ALA A 148 -5.71 -12.17 6.59
C ALA A 148 -5.27 -10.75 6.96
N MET A 149 -5.95 -10.17 7.90
CA MET A 149 -5.66 -8.85 8.45
C MET A 149 -5.59 -8.96 9.97
N ASN A 150 -4.56 -8.35 10.56
CA ASN A 150 -4.47 -8.17 11.99
C ASN A 150 -4.70 -6.69 12.32
N VAL A 151 -5.65 -6.41 13.20
CA VAL A 151 -5.94 -5.06 13.70
C VAL A 151 -5.96 -5.12 15.23
N GLY A 152 -5.11 -4.33 15.87
CA GLY A 152 -5.07 -4.29 17.34
C GLY A 152 -4.85 -5.65 18.00
N GLY A 153 -4.07 -6.53 17.38
CA GLY A 153 -3.79 -7.89 17.86
C GLY A 153 -4.84 -8.95 17.51
N LYS A 154 -5.94 -8.58 16.86
CA LYS A 154 -6.98 -9.53 16.41
C LYS A 154 -6.78 -9.84 14.94
N THR A 155 -6.69 -11.13 14.59
CA THR A 155 -6.54 -11.58 13.21
C THR A 155 -7.87 -12.06 12.64
N GLU A 156 -8.24 -11.49 11.51
CA GLU A 156 -9.43 -11.86 10.74
C GLU A 156 -9.01 -12.33 9.34
N LYS A 157 -9.74 -13.32 8.80
CA LYS A 157 -9.57 -13.70 7.41
C LYS A 157 -10.17 -12.62 6.52
N VAL A 158 -9.46 -12.27 5.44
CA VAL A 158 -9.95 -11.35 4.44
C VAL A 158 -10.30 -12.16 3.20
N GLU A 159 -11.56 -12.08 2.77
CA GLU A 159 -11.93 -12.59 1.44
C GLU A 159 -11.45 -11.58 0.40
N ALA A 160 -10.75 -12.05 -0.63
CA ALA A 160 -10.33 -11.21 -1.73
C ALA A 160 -11.57 -10.60 -2.41
N ALA A 161 -11.73 -9.28 -2.28
CA ALA A 161 -12.68 -8.58 -3.13
C ALA A 161 -12.27 -8.82 -4.59
N ALA A 162 -13.25 -9.06 -5.47
CA ALA A 162 -12.99 -9.20 -6.91
C ALA A 162 -12.18 -7.97 -7.37
N ALA A 163 -10.99 -8.21 -7.94
CA ALA A 163 -10.11 -7.13 -8.40
C ALA A 163 -10.91 -6.18 -9.31
N PRO A 164 -10.78 -4.85 -9.15
CA PRO A 164 -11.35 -3.92 -10.11
C PRO A 164 -10.84 -4.28 -11.50
N ALA A 165 -11.74 -4.38 -12.47
CA ALA A 165 -11.37 -4.66 -13.84
C ALA A 165 -10.36 -3.61 -14.31
N GLU A 166 -9.18 -4.04 -14.79
CA GLU A 166 -8.22 -3.13 -15.41
C GLU A 166 -8.92 -2.36 -16.53
N PRO A 167 -8.75 -1.03 -16.62
CA PRO A 167 -9.29 -0.28 -17.73
C PRO A 167 -8.72 -0.85 -19.04
N LYS A 168 -9.60 -1.26 -19.94
CA LYS A 168 -9.21 -1.86 -21.22
C LYS A 168 -8.35 -0.86 -21.97
N LYS A 169 -7.13 -1.25 -22.35
CA LYS A 169 -6.15 -0.44 -23.12
C LYS A 169 -6.70 0.19 -24.41
N ASP A 170 -7.85 -0.27 -24.87
CA ASP A 170 -8.48 0.19 -26.12
C ASP A 170 -9.24 1.52 -25.96
N GLU A 171 -9.59 1.96 -24.74
CA GLU A 171 -10.26 3.26 -24.54
C GLU A 171 -9.27 4.43 -24.50
N MET A 172 -8.02 4.22 -24.06
CA MET A 172 -7.01 5.29 -24.04
C MET A 172 -6.56 5.72 -25.44
N LYS A 173 -6.59 4.84 -26.44
CA LYS A 173 -6.23 5.21 -27.83
C LYS A 173 -7.30 6.04 -28.54
N LYS A 174 -8.56 5.95 -28.14
CA LYS A 174 -9.64 6.74 -28.75
C LYS A 174 -9.64 8.21 -28.32
N ASP A 175 -9.19 8.50 -27.10
CA ASP A 175 -9.13 9.88 -26.59
C ASP A 175 -7.90 10.66 -27.11
N GLU A 176 -6.79 9.98 -27.40
CA GLU A 176 -5.63 10.62 -28.04
C GLU A 176 -5.92 10.95 -29.52
N MET A 177 -6.59 10.06 -30.27
CA MET A 177 -6.96 10.33 -31.65
C MET A 177 -7.98 11.48 -31.80
N LYS A 178 -8.89 11.67 -30.84
CA LYS A 178 -9.83 12.79 -30.85
C LYS A 178 -9.20 14.14 -30.54
N LYS A 179 -8.08 14.17 -29.81
CA LYS A 179 -7.34 15.42 -29.53
C LYS A 179 -6.52 15.92 -30.71
N ASP A 180 -6.08 15.05 -31.58
CA ASP A 180 -5.31 15.42 -32.77
C ASP A 180 -6.20 15.86 -33.95
N GLU A 181 -7.44 15.37 -34.06
CA GLU A 181 -8.42 15.85 -35.04
C GLU A 181 -9.02 17.23 -34.71
N ALA A 182 -9.03 17.64 -33.43
CA ALA A 182 -9.54 18.95 -33.01
C ALA A 182 -8.52 20.11 -33.15
N LYS A 183 -7.29 19.82 -33.65
CA LYS A 183 -6.21 20.80 -33.87
C LYS A 183 -5.89 21.03 -35.35
N LYS A 184 -6.66 20.51 -36.26
CA LYS A 184 -6.64 20.85 -37.67
C LYS A 184 -7.88 21.65 -38.02
#